data_7bb9298ba9f5619401160d8b2e5a19f2
#
_entry.id   7bb9298ba9f5619401160d8b2e5a19f2
#
_cell.length_a   1.000
_cell.length_b   1.000
_cell.length_c   1.000
_cell.angle_alpha   90.00
_cell.angle_beta   90.00
_cell.angle_gamma   90.00
#
_symmetry.space_group_name_H-M   'P 1'
#
loop_
_entity.id
_entity.type
_entity.pdbx_description
1 polymer ?
#
loop_
_entity_poly.entity_id
_entity_poly.type
_entity_poly.pdbx_seq_one_letter_code
_entity_poly.pdbx_strand_id
1 'polypeptide(L)'
;MAHMTSRSRGTSARGRVLIAAASATALLTVAACGGSSGGSDGGGDDPIVIGISLPLTGDFSEPGKGVQRGYEAWAQIVNEDGGLLGRQVELKILDDQSNADRVVADYEVLIAQDEVDLVFGPFSTRLVVPSARIAQEYGMLFVEPAGAAAEVFEQGFDNLFYAAPAIADDHYNNLADYILALPEAERPETVAVAAMDDPFAQGTAYGLRDKLAEGGLEVLVDEVYPPNTTDFSPIAAKIADSGADVVIGGTQYQDAVNLIVALQQLGYQPELAAFSTAPTNPEFSAAIGAKTEGILSPTGYTPDAAWPSNADFVERYTEIHGNPPGEDEANAYTTGQVVAAAVEAVGCAEQGDCQQQLVDWLHENEVDTVVGPLTWDATGKPQGAHLIQQYVDGEITIVLPEDTAEAAPIFPKPEW
;
A
#
# COMPACT_ATOMS: atom_id res chain seq x y z
N MET A 1 36.95 44.59 31.05
CA MET A 1 38.30 44.02 31.34
C MET A 1 38.50 43.01 30.22
N ALA A 2 39.16 43.39 29.12
CA ALA A 2 40.65 43.45 28.95
C ALA A 2 41.20 42.00 28.99
N HIS A 3 41.80 41.49 28.07
CA HIS A 3 42.83 41.71 27.06
C HIS A 3 43.21 40.27 26.58
N MET A 4 43.73 39.89 25.52
CA MET A 4 44.65 40.42 24.49
C MET A 4 45.23 39.20 23.76
N THR A 5 45.11 39.21 22.48
CA THR A 5 46.11 38.99 21.43
C THR A 5 47.24 37.98 21.60
N SER A 6 47.48 37.15 20.58
CA SER A 6 48.83 37.07 19.97
C SER A 6 48.79 36.43 18.56
N ARG A 7 49.42 37.15 17.64
CA ARG A 7 49.81 36.74 16.27
C ARG A 7 51.18 36.04 16.32
N SER A 8 51.43 35.12 15.41
CA SER A 8 52.77 35.02 14.82
C SER A 8 52.75 34.50 13.39
N ARG A 9 53.49 35.23 12.56
CA ARG A 9 53.83 35.03 11.14
C ARG A 9 55.09 34.16 11.01
N GLY A 10 55.26 33.55 9.84
CA GLY A 10 56.55 32.99 9.37
C GLY A 10 56.34 32.21 8.10
N THR A 11 56.38 32.75 6.94
CA THR A 11 57.41 33.02 5.90
C THR A 11 58.13 31.79 5.35
N SER A 12 57.84 31.52 4.08
CA SER A 12 58.65 31.30 2.88
C SER A 12 59.71 30.21 2.82
N ALA A 13 59.69 29.43 1.75
CA ALA A 13 60.83 29.31 0.83
C ALA A 13 60.47 28.57 -0.45
N ARG A 14 60.96 29.14 -1.53
CA ARG A 14 60.86 28.71 -2.94
C ARG A 14 61.89 27.59 -3.22
N GLY A 15 61.52 26.68 -4.10
CA GLY A 15 62.46 25.74 -4.70
C GLY A 15 61.97 25.32 -6.11
N ARG A 16 62.51 26.00 -7.12
CA ARG A 16 62.41 25.63 -8.57
C ARG A 16 63.54 24.65 -8.88
N VAL A 17 63.21 23.54 -9.54
CA VAL A 17 64.19 22.85 -10.41
C VAL A 17 63.47 22.40 -11.66
N LEU A 18 64.03 22.83 -12.81
CA LEU A 18 63.73 22.51 -14.18
C LEU A 18 64.58 21.32 -14.67
N ILE A 19 64.23 20.81 -15.88
CA ILE A 19 65.02 19.97 -16.81
C ILE A 19 64.62 18.48 -16.77
N ALA A 20 64.39 17.75 -17.86
CA ALA A 20 64.48 17.95 -19.31
C ALA A 20 63.66 16.87 -20.05
N ALA A 21 63.38 17.14 -21.32
CA ALA A 21 62.70 16.32 -22.29
C ALA A 21 63.46 15.03 -22.67
N ALA A 22 62.73 13.99 -23.06
CA ALA A 22 63.18 13.01 -24.03
C ALA A 22 61.99 12.48 -24.81
N SER A 23 61.96 12.87 -26.09
CA SER A 23 61.07 12.40 -27.17
C SER A 23 61.47 10.96 -27.56
N ALA A 24 60.51 10.06 -27.72
CA ALA A 24 60.69 8.86 -28.54
C ALA A 24 59.39 8.60 -29.34
N THR A 25 59.48 8.92 -30.60
CA THR A 25 58.50 8.65 -31.65
C THR A 25 58.64 7.18 -32.06
N ALA A 26 57.57 6.41 -32.07
CA ALA A 26 57.51 5.17 -32.84
C ALA A 26 56.15 5.09 -33.56
N LEU A 27 56.24 5.09 -34.85
CA LEU A 27 55.14 4.93 -35.83
C LEU A 27 54.79 3.44 -36.06
N LEU A 28 53.56 3.29 -36.57
CA LEU A 28 53.00 2.16 -37.38
C LEU A 28 52.52 0.96 -36.55
N THR A 29 51.29 0.50 -36.78
CA THR A 29 50.66 0.04 -38.04
C THR A 29 49.17 0.06 -37.97
N VAL A 30 48.56 0.56 -39.05
CA VAL A 30 47.14 0.37 -39.36
C VAL A 30 46.96 -1.07 -39.84
N ALA A 31 46.05 -1.82 -39.16
CA ALA A 31 45.45 -3.02 -39.72
C ALA A 31 43.94 -2.81 -39.72
N ALA A 32 43.45 -2.42 -40.89
CA ALA A 32 42.03 -2.52 -41.23
C ALA A 32 41.73 -3.97 -41.57
N CYS A 33 40.81 -4.58 -40.85
CA CYS A 33 39.97 -5.72 -41.24
C CYS A 33 38.57 -5.48 -40.65
N GLY A 34 37.66 -5.07 -41.39
CA GLY A 34 36.71 -5.81 -42.16
C GLY A 34 35.55 -6.27 -41.31
N GLY A 35 34.47 -5.48 -41.33
CA GLY A 35 33.05 -5.78 -41.30
C GLY A 35 32.58 -7.05 -40.56
N SER A 36 31.89 -6.82 -39.48
CA SER A 36 30.70 -7.61 -39.11
C SER A 36 29.71 -6.60 -38.54
N SER A 37 28.71 -6.26 -39.34
CA SER A 37 27.47 -5.70 -38.83
C SER A 37 26.79 -6.76 -38.00
N GLY A 38 27.12 -6.82 -36.72
CA GLY A 38 26.32 -7.42 -35.68
C GLY A 38 25.30 -6.38 -35.25
N GLY A 39 24.02 -6.66 -35.41
CA GLY A 39 22.95 -5.84 -34.88
C GLY A 39 23.22 -5.60 -33.42
N SER A 40 23.32 -4.35 -33.03
CA SER A 40 23.13 -3.97 -31.63
C SER A 40 21.67 -4.22 -31.32
N ASP A 41 21.41 -5.36 -30.64
CA ASP A 41 20.24 -5.44 -29.78
C ASP A 41 20.39 -4.28 -28.81
N GLY A 42 19.46 -3.32 -28.90
CA GLY A 42 19.41 -2.16 -28.03
C GLY A 42 18.86 -2.51 -26.66
N GLY A 43 19.58 -3.28 -25.87
CA GLY A 43 19.46 -3.32 -24.44
C GLY A 43 20.35 -2.21 -23.89
N GLY A 44 19.78 -1.07 -23.56
CA GLY A 44 20.51 0.00 -22.90
C GLY A 44 21.01 -0.46 -21.54
N ASP A 45 22.28 -0.17 -21.21
CA ASP A 45 22.87 -0.44 -19.87
C ASP A 45 22.25 0.45 -18.78
N ASP A 46 21.41 1.43 -19.13
CA ASP A 46 20.79 2.37 -18.21
C ASP A 46 19.64 1.72 -17.44
N PRO A 47 19.52 1.98 -16.10
CA PRO A 47 18.46 1.41 -15.27
C PRO A 47 17.06 1.87 -15.73
N ILE A 48 16.03 1.10 -15.40
CA ILE A 48 14.64 1.54 -15.46
C ILE A 48 14.37 2.34 -14.19
N VAL A 49 14.07 3.63 -14.33
CA VAL A 49 13.82 4.53 -13.21
C VAL A 49 12.33 4.62 -12.93
N ILE A 50 11.93 4.31 -11.69
CA ILE A 50 10.53 4.38 -11.25
C ILE A 50 10.37 5.54 -10.27
N GLY A 51 9.51 6.49 -10.62
CA GLY A 51 9.18 7.65 -9.80
C GLY A 51 8.06 7.36 -8.80
N ILE A 52 8.23 7.76 -7.55
CA ILE A 52 7.28 7.52 -6.47
C ILE A 52 7.24 8.74 -5.56
N SER A 53 6.05 9.18 -5.15
CA SER A 53 5.87 10.12 -4.04
C SER A 53 5.19 9.38 -2.91
N LEU A 54 5.72 9.43 -1.68
CA LEU A 54 5.21 8.71 -0.51
C LEU A 54 5.10 9.62 0.71
N PRO A 55 4.10 9.41 1.59
CA PRO A 55 4.00 10.13 2.85
C PRO A 55 4.98 9.54 3.89
N LEU A 56 6.27 9.87 3.76
CA LEU A 56 7.30 9.40 4.70
C LEU A 56 7.30 10.19 6.02
N THR A 57 6.65 11.36 6.02
CA THR A 57 6.37 12.19 7.19
C THR A 57 4.91 12.65 7.20
N GLY A 58 4.42 13.15 8.35
CA GLY A 58 3.02 13.57 8.52
C GLY A 58 2.09 12.43 8.95
N ASP A 59 0.78 12.61 8.73
CA ASP A 59 -0.27 11.78 9.33
C ASP A 59 -0.28 10.33 8.82
N PHE A 60 0.17 10.11 7.59
CA PHE A 60 0.23 8.79 6.94
C PHE A 60 1.63 8.17 6.96
N SER A 61 2.54 8.66 7.83
CA SER A 61 3.97 8.26 7.76
C SER A 61 4.23 6.80 8.08
N GLU A 62 3.47 6.17 8.97
CA GLU A 62 3.70 4.77 9.31
C GLU A 62 3.31 3.82 8.17
N PRO A 63 2.07 3.88 7.60
CA PRO A 63 1.75 3.08 6.43
C PRO A 63 2.58 3.48 5.20
N GLY A 64 2.88 4.77 4.99
CA GLY A 64 3.75 5.21 3.89
C GLY A 64 5.15 4.60 3.92
N LYS A 65 5.73 4.39 5.11
CA LYS A 65 6.98 3.63 5.27
C LYS A 65 6.80 2.13 5.05
N GLY A 66 5.62 1.58 5.35
CA GLY A 66 5.25 0.21 4.98
C GLY A 66 5.30 0.03 3.47
N VAL A 67 4.61 0.89 2.73
CA VAL A 67 4.63 0.92 1.26
C VAL A 67 6.06 1.09 0.72
N GLN A 68 6.86 1.99 1.31
CA GLN A 68 8.28 2.15 0.93
C GLN A 68 9.05 0.84 1.04
N ARG A 69 8.94 0.13 2.17
CA ARG A 69 9.62 -1.16 2.36
C ARG A 69 9.20 -2.20 1.33
N GLY A 70 7.91 -2.26 0.99
CA GLY A 70 7.39 -3.15 -0.04
C GLY A 70 7.98 -2.86 -1.43
N TYR A 71 8.03 -1.60 -1.84
CA TYR A 71 8.64 -1.18 -3.10
C TYR A 71 10.15 -1.46 -3.14
N GLU A 72 10.87 -1.14 -2.05
CA GLU A 72 12.31 -1.38 -1.95
C GLU A 72 12.63 -2.89 -1.99
N ALA A 73 11.84 -3.72 -1.30
CA ALA A 73 11.98 -5.17 -1.34
C ALA A 73 11.74 -5.72 -2.74
N TRP A 74 10.67 -5.27 -3.44
CA TRP A 74 10.40 -5.67 -4.81
C TRP A 74 11.57 -5.29 -5.74
N ALA A 75 12.03 -4.05 -5.70
CA ALA A 75 13.13 -3.60 -6.56
C ALA A 75 14.43 -4.37 -6.30
N GLN A 76 14.75 -4.63 -5.02
CA GLN A 76 15.92 -5.44 -4.66
C GLN A 76 15.80 -6.85 -5.21
N ILE A 77 14.65 -7.52 -5.00
CA ILE A 77 14.40 -8.89 -5.43
C ILE A 77 14.48 -9.02 -6.95
N VAL A 78 13.82 -8.13 -7.69
CA VAL A 78 13.88 -8.10 -9.16
C VAL A 78 15.32 -7.89 -9.65
N ASN A 79 16.07 -7.00 -9.01
CA ASN A 79 17.46 -6.73 -9.39
C ASN A 79 18.39 -7.92 -9.13
N GLU A 80 18.19 -8.66 -8.04
CA GLU A 80 18.91 -9.90 -7.73
C GLU A 80 18.60 -11.00 -8.75
N ASP A 81 17.35 -11.03 -9.24
CA ASP A 81 16.87 -12.01 -10.23
C ASP A 81 17.24 -11.64 -11.68
N GLY A 82 17.97 -10.53 -11.92
CA GLY A 82 18.48 -10.13 -13.23
C GLY A 82 17.89 -8.86 -13.80
N GLY A 83 17.04 -8.15 -13.04
CA GLY A 83 16.41 -6.90 -13.43
C GLY A 83 15.16 -7.07 -14.30
N LEU A 84 14.53 -5.98 -14.63
CA LEU A 84 13.37 -5.91 -15.52
C LEU A 84 13.82 -5.69 -16.96
N LEU A 85 13.43 -6.56 -17.89
CA LEU A 85 13.96 -6.61 -19.26
C LEU A 85 15.50 -6.69 -19.32
N GLY A 86 16.14 -7.26 -18.29
CA GLY A 86 17.61 -7.35 -18.19
C GLY A 86 18.29 -6.03 -17.77
N ARG A 87 17.52 -5.01 -17.38
CA ARG A 87 17.99 -3.72 -16.85
C ARG A 87 17.74 -3.67 -15.33
N GLN A 88 18.63 -3.03 -14.60
CA GLN A 88 18.42 -2.78 -13.16
C GLN A 88 17.27 -1.80 -12.96
N VAL A 89 16.50 -1.98 -11.89
CA VAL A 89 15.44 -1.06 -11.44
C VAL A 89 16.01 -0.09 -10.41
N GLU A 90 15.75 1.19 -10.58
CA GLU A 90 16.09 2.26 -9.62
C GLU A 90 14.82 2.97 -9.16
N LEU A 91 14.62 3.08 -7.85
CA LEU A 91 13.49 3.81 -7.27
C LEU A 91 13.89 5.25 -6.94
N LYS A 92 13.12 6.21 -7.43
CA LYS A 92 13.24 7.62 -7.10
C LYS A 92 12.07 8.07 -6.23
N ILE A 93 12.28 8.11 -4.92
CA ILE A 93 11.23 8.36 -3.92
C ILE A 93 11.32 9.79 -3.40
N LEU A 94 10.18 10.51 -3.39
CA LEU A 94 10.00 11.84 -2.81
C LEU A 94 9.07 11.74 -1.58
N ASP A 95 9.23 12.65 -0.59
CA ASP A 95 8.37 12.74 0.59
C ASP A 95 7.30 13.81 0.37
N ASP A 96 6.04 13.39 0.20
CA ASP A 96 4.89 14.29 0.04
C ASP A 96 4.39 14.89 1.36
N GLN A 97 4.90 14.43 2.49
CA GLN A 97 4.54 14.91 3.83
C GLN A 97 3.04 14.77 4.15
N SER A 98 2.39 13.73 3.60
CA SER A 98 0.94 13.50 3.71
C SER A 98 0.09 14.67 3.14
N ASN A 99 0.60 15.35 2.10
CA ASN A 99 0.02 16.58 1.55
C ASN A 99 -0.33 16.43 0.07
N ALA A 100 -1.61 16.62 -0.28
CA ALA A 100 -2.12 16.46 -1.64
C ALA A 100 -1.54 17.46 -2.66
N ASP A 101 -1.28 18.71 -2.27
CA ASP A 101 -0.67 19.69 -3.19
C ASP A 101 0.79 19.32 -3.48
N ARG A 102 1.47 18.74 -2.50
CA ARG A 102 2.84 18.31 -2.66
C ARG A 102 2.96 17.07 -3.54
N VAL A 103 2.10 16.07 -3.35
CA VAL A 103 2.11 14.87 -4.18
C VAL A 103 1.92 15.21 -5.66
N VAL A 104 1.05 16.18 -5.98
CA VAL A 104 0.87 16.70 -7.36
C VAL A 104 2.19 17.26 -7.90
N ALA A 105 2.83 18.16 -7.14
CA ALA A 105 4.10 18.75 -7.55
C ALA A 105 5.23 17.71 -7.71
N ASP A 106 5.25 16.70 -6.84
CA ASP A 106 6.24 15.63 -6.89
C ASP A 106 6.09 14.79 -8.18
N TYR A 107 4.86 14.38 -8.57
CA TYR A 107 4.66 13.64 -9.83
C TYR A 107 4.93 14.51 -11.06
N GLU A 108 4.62 15.81 -11.06
CA GLU A 108 5.04 16.72 -12.14
C GLU A 108 6.57 16.78 -12.28
N VAL A 109 7.30 16.80 -11.16
CA VAL A 109 8.78 16.77 -11.17
C VAL A 109 9.29 15.44 -11.69
N LEU A 110 8.81 14.32 -11.14
CA LEU A 110 9.25 12.98 -11.50
C LEU A 110 9.05 12.71 -13.00
N ILE A 111 7.88 13.04 -13.54
CA ILE A 111 7.52 12.72 -14.92
C ILE A 111 8.15 13.72 -15.91
N ALA A 112 8.01 15.03 -15.67
CA ALA A 112 8.35 16.05 -16.67
C ALA A 112 9.77 16.60 -16.55
N GLN A 113 10.43 16.53 -15.37
CA GLN A 113 11.77 17.07 -15.16
C GLN A 113 12.82 15.97 -15.00
N ASP A 114 12.47 14.93 -14.26
CA ASP A 114 13.37 13.80 -14.01
C ASP A 114 13.23 12.71 -15.09
N GLU A 115 12.19 12.80 -15.92
CA GLU A 115 11.92 11.91 -17.06
C GLU A 115 11.98 10.42 -16.67
N VAL A 116 11.38 10.06 -15.49
CA VAL A 116 11.32 8.67 -15.04
C VAL A 116 10.58 7.80 -16.04
N ASP A 117 10.98 6.53 -16.19
CA ASP A 117 10.39 5.60 -17.15
C ASP A 117 8.97 5.17 -16.75
N LEU A 118 8.74 4.92 -15.46
CA LEU A 118 7.49 4.45 -14.87
C LEU A 118 7.17 5.24 -13.61
N VAL A 119 5.92 5.15 -13.13
CA VAL A 119 5.51 5.70 -11.84
C VAL A 119 4.71 4.66 -11.06
N PHE A 120 4.89 4.61 -9.74
CA PHE A 120 4.05 3.87 -8.79
C PHE A 120 3.24 4.82 -7.93
N GLY A 121 2.08 4.38 -7.45
CA GLY A 121 1.19 5.20 -6.65
C GLY A 121 1.65 5.41 -5.20
N PRO A 122 1.11 6.47 -4.53
CA PRO A 122 1.35 6.77 -3.12
C PRO A 122 0.47 5.94 -2.18
N PHE A 123 0.63 6.17 -0.88
CA PHE A 123 -0.31 5.68 0.13
C PHE A 123 -1.47 6.67 0.33
N SER A 124 -2.64 6.09 0.52
CA SER A 124 -3.97 6.60 0.81
C SER A 124 -4.74 7.18 -0.38
N THR A 125 -6.05 6.95 -0.36
CA THR A 125 -7.03 7.50 -1.34
C THR A 125 -6.85 9.00 -1.57
N ARG A 126 -6.59 9.77 -0.51
CA ARG A 126 -6.41 11.24 -0.58
C ARG A 126 -5.23 11.69 -1.44
N LEU A 127 -4.20 10.85 -1.52
CA LEU A 127 -3.00 11.14 -2.31
C LEU A 127 -3.06 10.47 -3.68
N VAL A 128 -3.72 9.31 -3.80
CA VAL A 128 -3.88 8.57 -5.07
C VAL A 128 -4.68 9.36 -6.09
N VAL A 129 -5.83 9.92 -5.75
CA VAL A 129 -6.69 10.64 -6.70
C VAL A 129 -5.97 11.81 -7.39
N PRO A 130 -5.31 12.74 -6.68
CA PRO A 130 -4.57 13.81 -7.34
C PRO A 130 -3.36 13.32 -8.13
N SER A 131 -2.67 12.27 -7.67
CA SER A 131 -1.53 11.67 -8.37
C SER A 131 -1.92 10.99 -9.68
N ALA A 132 -2.99 10.18 -9.65
CA ALA A 132 -3.52 9.49 -10.83
C ALA A 132 -3.91 10.47 -11.92
N ARG A 133 -4.45 11.65 -11.54
CA ARG A 133 -4.77 12.72 -12.51
C ARG A 133 -3.52 13.22 -13.24
N ILE A 134 -2.42 13.45 -12.51
CA ILE A 134 -1.15 13.87 -13.12
C ILE A 134 -0.62 12.75 -14.03
N ALA A 135 -0.60 11.50 -13.55
CA ALA A 135 -0.17 10.37 -14.38
C ALA A 135 -0.99 10.27 -15.68
N GLN A 136 -2.30 10.45 -15.62
CA GLN A 136 -3.17 10.45 -16.80
C GLN A 136 -2.87 11.64 -17.74
N GLU A 137 -2.64 12.85 -17.22
CA GLU A 137 -2.29 14.01 -18.04
C GLU A 137 -1.02 13.79 -18.85
N TYR A 138 -0.07 13.01 -18.31
CA TYR A 138 1.17 12.62 -18.99
C TYR A 138 1.09 11.28 -19.73
N GLY A 139 -0.07 10.61 -19.70
CA GLY A 139 -0.28 9.31 -20.35
C GLY A 139 0.57 8.18 -19.75
N MET A 140 0.83 8.20 -18.44
CA MET A 140 1.59 7.18 -17.71
C MET A 140 0.66 6.10 -17.17
N LEU A 141 1.05 4.84 -17.27
CA LEU A 141 0.45 3.77 -16.46
C LEU A 141 0.58 4.12 -14.96
N PHE A 142 -0.48 3.94 -14.20
CA PHE A 142 -0.50 4.23 -12.77
C PHE A 142 -1.06 3.05 -11.98
N VAL A 143 -0.17 2.24 -11.40
CA VAL A 143 -0.53 1.16 -10.50
C VAL A 143 -0.26 1.60 -9.08
N GLU A 144 -1.23 1.40 -8.17
CA GLU A 144 -1.17 1.96 -6.82
C GLU A 144 -1.55 0.94 -5.74
N PRO A 145 -1.01 1.06 -4.51
CA PRO A 145 -1.15 0.04 -3.47
C PRO A 145 -2.28 0.31 -2.46
N ALA A 146 -2.90 1.53 -2.44
CA ALA A 146 -3.65 1.97 -1.26
C ALA A 146 -4.81 2.94 -1.51
N GLY A 147 -5.23 3.14 -2.75
CA GLY A 147 -6.38 3.99 -3.12
C GLY A 147 -7.69 3.20 -3.14
N ALA A 148 -8.09 2.64 -2.01
CA ALA A 148 -9.17 1.66 -1.95
C ALA A 148 -10.61 2.22 -2.03
N ALA A 149 -10.84 3.54 -1.90
CA ALA A 149 -12.19 4.08 -1.90
C ALA A 149 -12.81 4.07 -3.31
N ALA A 150 -14.11 3.79 -3.39
CA ALA A 150 -14.87 3.75 -4.66
C ALA A 150 -14.71 5.01 -5.51
N GLU A 151 -14.57 6.18 -4.87
CA GLU A 151 -14.39 7.46 -5.56
C GLU A 151 -13.16 7.51 -6.48
N VAL A 152 -12.13 6.69 -6.23
CA VAL A 152 -10.93 6.59 -7.09
C VAL A 152 -11.32 6.12 -8.49
N PHE A 153 -12.20 5.13 -8.56
CA PHE A 153 -12.63 4.46 -9.79
C PHE A 153 -13.78 5.20 -10.50
N GLU A 154 -14.35 6.22 -9.85
CA GLU A 154 -15.40 7.07 -10.41
C GLU A 154 -14.84 8.33 -11.13
N GLN A 155 -13.53 8.57 -11.07
CA GLN A 155 -12.89 9.73 -11.70
C GLN A 155 -12.80 9.64 -13.22
N GLY A 156 -12.99 8.45 -13.80
CA GLY A 156 -12.86 8.20 -15.23
C GLY A 156 -11.40 8.12 -15.70
N PHE A 157 -10.51 7.68 -14.83
CA PHE A 157 -9.15 7.29 -15.19
C PHE A 157 -9.19 5.97 -15.96
N ASP A 158 -8.42 5.86 -17.03
CA ASP A 158 -8.26 4.65 -17.84
C ASP A 158 -6.87 4.00 -17.70
N ASN A 159 -5.97 4.68 -17.02
CA ASN A 159 -4.57 4.29 -16.80
C ASN A 159 -4.27 3.83 -15.35
N LEU A 160 -5.27 3.86 -14.48
CA LEU A 160 -5.13 3.51 -13.05
C LEU A 160 -5.51 2.05 -12.80
N PHE A 161 -4.72 1.36 -11.95
CA PHE A 161 -5.00 0.00 -11.48
C PHE A 161 -4.67 -0.11 -9.99
N TYR A 162 -5.59 -0.66 -9.21
CA TYR A 162 -5.36 -0.90 -7.79
C TYR A 162 -4.76 -2.29 -7.56
N ALA A 163 -3.63 -2.34 -6.88
CA ALA A 163 -2.85 -3.55 -6.65
C ALA A 163 -3.23 -4.27 -5.34
N ALA A 164 -4.52 -4.46 -5.11
CA ALA A 164 -5.07 -5.21 -3.98
C ALA A 164 -6.36 -5.95 -4.40
N PRO A 165 -6.84 -6.94 -3.63
CA PRO A 165 -7.94 -7.80 -4.07
C PRO A 165 -9.30 -7.10 -4.21
N ALA A 166 -9.60 -6.08 -3.39
CA ALA A 166 -10.91 -5.43 -3.37
C ALA A 166 -10.84 -3.97 -2.92
N ILE A 167 -11.82 -3.16 -3.30
CA ILE A 167 -11.99 -1.79 -2.81
C ILE A 167 -12.63 -1.78 -1.42
N ALA A 168 -12.57 -0.62 -0.73
CA ALA A 168 -13.03 -0.46 0.65
C ALA A 168 -14.48 -0.91 0.87
N ASP A 169 -15.37 -0.55 -0.05
CA ASP A 169 -16.80 -0.90 0.01
C ASP A 169 -17.06 -2.41 -0.02
N ASP A 170 -16.14 -3.18 -0.57
CA ASP A 170 -16.23 -4.63 -0.73
C ASP A 170 -15.42 -5.42 0.32
N HIS A 171 -14.67 -4.75 1.21
CA HIS A 171 -13.77 -5.39 2.17
C HIS A 171 -14.48 -6.38 3.09
N TYR A 172 -15.72 -6.10 3.48
CA TYR A 172 -16.49 -6.95 4.39
C TYR A 172 -17.52 -7.85 3.72
N ASN A 173 -17.43 -8.07 2.39
CA ASN A 173 -18.41 -8.90 1.67
C ASN A 173 -18.54 -10.28 2.31
N ASN A 174 -17.42 -10.96 2.57
CA ASN A 174 -17.43 -12.28 3.21
C ASN A 174 -18.03 -12.27 4.63
N LEU A 175 -17.86 -11.20 5.40
CA LEU A 175 -18.46 -11.06 6.72
C LEU A 175 -19.96 -10.81 6.63
N ALA A 176 -20.41 -9.95 5.71
CA ALA A 176 -21.83 -9.71 5.49
C ALA A 176 -22.55 -11.00 5.11
N ASP A 177 -21.99 -11.75 4.15
CA ASP A 177 -22.55 -13.03 3.69
C ASP A 177 -22.63 -14.04 4.84
N TYR A 178 -21.60 -14.14 5.68
CA TYR A 178 -21.60 -15.00 6.86
C TYR A 178 -22.72 -14.63 7.84
N ILE A 179 -22.84 -13.35 8.21
CA ILE A 179 -23.87 -12.87 9.16
C ILE A 179 -25.28 -13.15 8.62
N LEU A 180 -25.53 -12.83 7.34
CA LEU A 180 -26.83 -13.00 6.71
C LEU A 180 -27.20 -14.47 6.50
N ALA A 181 -26.23 -15.37 6.44
CA ALA A 181 -26.44 -16.82 6.35
C ALA A 181 -26.74 -17.47 7.71
N LEU A 182 -26.52 -16.79 8.84
CA LEU A 182 -26.84 -17.33 10.17
C LEU A 182 -28.34 -17.65 10.30
N PRO A 183 -28.71 -18.69 11.09
CA PRO A 183 -30.10 -18.94 11.43
C PRO A 183 -30.77 -17.68 12.01
N GLU A 184 -32.01 -17.40 11.65
CA GLU A 184 -32.76 -16.21 12.09
C GLU A 184 -32.71 -15.98 13.63
N ALA A 185 -32.72 -17.04 14.41
CA ALA A 185 -32.67 -16.98 15.87
C ALA A 185 -31.27 -16.67 16.46
N GLU A 186 -30.24 -16.74 15.65
CA GLU A 186 -28.84 -16.51 16.03
C GLU A 186 -28.26 -15.25 15.35
N ARG A 187 -29.00 -14.68 14.40
CA ARG A 187 -28.58 -13.53 13.62
C ARG A 187 -28.74 -12.24 14.43
N PRO A 188 -27.73 -11.35 14.46
CA PRO A 188 -27.87 -10.00 14.98
C PRO A 188 -29.04 -9.25 14.30
N GLU A 189 -29.69 -8.36 15.02
CA GLU A 189 -30.82 -7.58 14.51
C GLU A 189 -30.47 -6.11 14.27
N THR A 190 -29.44 -5.59 14.96
CA THR A 190 -29.15 -4.17 15.04
C THR A 190 -27.68 -3.83 14.84
N VAL A 191 -27.41 -2.64 14.25
CA VAL A 191 -26.08 -2.17 13.90
C VAL A 191 -25.83 -0.77 14.44
N ALA A 192 -24.64 -0.53 14.98
CA ALA A 192 -24.10 0.81 15.24
C ALA A 192 -22.81 1.02 14.44
N VAL A 193 -22.72 2.16 13.76
CA VAL A 193 -21.55 2.55 12.96
C VAL A 193 -20.93 3.81 13.53
N ALA A 194 -19.60 3.84 13.59
CA ALA A 194 -18.81 5.06 13.77
C ALA A 194 -17.68 5.08 12.74
N ALA A 195 -17.69 6.04 11.83
CA ALA A 195 -16.70 6.17 10.77
C ALA A 195 -15.98 7.52 10.82
N MET A 196 -14.67 7.50 10.60
CA MET A 196 -13.91 8.72 10.36
C MET A 196 -14.42 9.42 9.10
N ASP A 197 -14.39 10.76 9.08
CA ASP A 197 -14.64 11.56 7.88
C ASP A 197 -13.46 11.42 6.89
N ASP A 198 -13.38 10.24 6.30
CA ASP A 198 -12.35 9.80 5.37
C ASP A 198 -12.96 8.79 4.38
N PRO A 199 -12.72 8.92 3.06
CA PRO A 199 -13.35 8.09 2.05
C PRO A 199 -13.12 6.58 2.22
N PHE A 200 -11.91 6.17 2.61
CA PHE A 200 -11.58 4.78 2.87
C PHE A 200 -12.34 4.24 4.10
N ALA A 201 -12.29 4.99 5.21
CA ALA A 201 -12.92 4.58 6.47
C ALA A 201 -14.44 4.48 6.33
N GLN A 202 -15.05 5.43 5.61
CA GLN A 202 -16.49 5.39 5.31
C GLN A 202 -16.84 4.26 4.35
N GLY A 203 -16.08 4.08 3.26
CA GLY A 203 -16.30 2.99 2.30
C GLY A 203 -16.32 1.64 2.99
N THR A 204 -15.30 1.33 3.79
CA THR A 204 -15.21 0.07 4.53
C THR A 204 -16.39 -0.14 5.49
N ALA A 205 -16.73 0.88 6.29
CA ALA A 205 -17.82 0.76 7.27
C ALA A 205 -19.20 0.69 6.61
N TYR A 206 -19.41 1.53 5.60
CA TYR A 206 -20.72 1.63 4.94
C TYR A 206 -20.98 0.45 4.00
N GLY A 207 -19.95 -0.11 3.40
CA GLY A 207 -20.08 -1.35 2.63
C GLY A 207 -20.69 -2.48 3.47
N LEU A 208 -20.21 -2.69 4.70
CA LEU A 208 -20.80 -3.66 5.63
C LEU A 208 -22.18 -3.22 6.10
N ARG A 209 -22.33 -1.97 6.59
CA ARG A 209 -23.60 -1.42 7.06
C ARG A 209 -24.72 -1.60 6.06
N ASP A 210 -24.49 -1.22 4.81
CA ASP A 210 -25.53 -1.19 3.77
C ASP A 210 -25.96 -2.62 3.41
N LYS A 211 -25.02 -3.56 3.28
CA LYS A 211 -25.35 -4.98 3.06
C LYS A 211 -26.13 -5.59 4.20
N LEU A 212 -25.78 -5.30 5.46
CA LEU A 212 -26.52 -5.76 6.62
C LEU A 212 -27.92 -5.13 6.69
N ALA A 213 -28.05 -3.83 6.37
CA ALA A 213 -29.32 -3.13 6.33
C ALA A 213 -30.24 -3.67 5.20
N GLU A 214 -29.70 -3.94 4.02
CA GLU A 214 -30.40 -4.62 2.92
C GLU A 214 -30.85 -6.03 3.33
N GLY A 215 -30.04 -6.70 4.14
CA GLY A 215 -30.34 -8.00 4.76
C GLY A 215 -31.35 -7.95 5.91
N GLY A 216 -31.83 -6.75 6.29
CA GLY A 216 -32.90 -6.55 7.26
C GLY A 216 -32.48 -6.13 8.65
N LEU A 217 -31.19 -5.88 8.91
CA LEU A 217 -30.72 -5.35 10.21
C LEU A 217 -31.05 -3.86 10.34
N GLU A 218 -31.44 -3.40 11.54
CA GLU A 218 -31.75 -2.00 11.81
C GLU A 218 -30.49 -1.22 12.20
N VAL A 219 -30.22 -0.09 11.53
CA VAL A 219 -29.12 0.80 11.87
C VAL A 219 -29.56 1.77 12.95
N LEU A 220 -29.09 1.59 14.18
CA LEU A 220 -29.45 2.40 15.34
C LEU A 220 -28.56 3.63 15.52
N VAL A 221 -27.29 3.54 15.13
CA VAL A 221 -26.31 4.63 15.19
C VAL A 221 -25.56 4.68 13.89
N ASP A 222 -25.44 5.89 13.35
CA ASP A 222 -24.61 6.21 12.18
C ASP A 222 -23.90 7.53 12.48
N GLU A 223 -22.63 7.45 12.94
CA GLU A 223 -21.87 8.61 13.40
C GLU A 223 -20.62 8.80 12.55
N VAL A 224 -20.48 10.02 11.99
CA VAL A 224 -19.25 10.43 11.31
C VAL A 224 -18.48 11.38 12.24
N TYR A 225 -17.19 11.13 12.42
CA TYR A 225 -16.34 11.96 13.26
C TYR A 225 -15.13 12.53 12.50
N PRO A 226 -14.67 13.75 12.87
CA PRO A 226 -13.50 14.37 12.23
C PRO A 226 -12.21 13.56 12.43
N PRO A 227 -11.27 13.54 11.46
CA PRO A 227 -10.00 12.79 11.56
C PRO A 227 -9.11 13.14 12.76
N ASN A 228 -9.26 14.34 13.32
CA ASN A 228 -8.51 14.81 14.47
C ASN A 228 -9.22 14.59 15.83
N THR A 229 -10.24 13.72 15.86
CA THR A 229 -10.95 13.38 17.09
C THR A 229 -10.03 12.60 18.04
N THR A 230 -9.94 13.07 19.29
CA THR A 230 -9.13 12.43 20.35
C THR A 230 -9.95 11.89 21.51
N ASP A 231 -11.16 12.42 21.73
CA ASP A 231 -12.11 11.97 22.77
C ASP A 231 -13.27 11.22 22.13
N PHE A 232 -13.25 9.90 22.29
CA PHE A 232 -14.28 8.98 21.77
C PHE A 232 -15.39 8.67 22.79
N SER A 233 -15.33 9.22 24.01
CA SER A 233 -16.35 8.97 25.04
C SER A 233 -17.78 9.31 24.61
N PRO A 234 -18.05 10.42 23.87
CA PRO A 234 -19.41 10.74 23.42
C PRO A 234 -19.92 9.74 22.35
N ILE A 235 -19.06 9.29 21.45
CA ILE A 235 -19.40 8.33 20.39
C ILE A 235 -19.67 6.96 21.02
N ALA A 236 -18.76 6.50 21.89
CA ALA A 236 -18.91 5.26 22.61
C ALA A 236 -20.19 5.23 23.47
N ALA A 237 -20.55 6.35 24.11
CA ALA A 237 -21.79 6.45 24.88
C ALA A 237 -23.02 6.30 23.98
N LYS A 238 -23.07 6.94 22.80
CA LYS A 238 -24.18 6.75 21.85
C LYS A 238 -24.33 5.29 21.42
N ILE A 239 -23.22 4.64 21.09
CA ILE A 239 -23.20 3.21 20.70
C ILE A 239 -23.70 2.34 21.87
N ALA A 240 -23.17 2.54 23.07
CA ALA A 240 -23.55 1.75 24.24
C ALA A 240 -25.03 1.97 24.63
N ASP A 241 -25.53 3.21 24.57
CA ASP A 241 -26.92 3.56 24.88
C ASP A 241 -27.90 2.99 23.83
N SER A 242 -27.47 2.75 22.60
CA SER A 242 -28.29 2.13 21.56
C SER A 242 -28.53 0.64 21.81
N GLY A 243 -27.59 -0.04 22.47
CA GLY A 243 -27.64 -1.48 22.67
C GLY A 243 -27.50 -2.31 21.40
N ALA A 244 -26.90 -1.78 20.34
CA ALA A 244 -26.75 -2.46 19.06
C ALA A 244 -25.97 -3.77 19.19
N ASP A 245 -26.37 -4.80 18.45
CA ASP A 245 -25.71 -6.12 18.47
C ASP A 245 -24.36 -6.10 17.76
N VAL A 246 -24.28 -5.34 16.66
CA VAL A 246 -23.09 -5.21 15.83
C VAL A 246 -22.51 -3.81 15.95
N VAL A 247 -21.19 -3.71 16.16
CA VAL A 247 -20.44 -2.45 16.06
C VAL A 247 -19.50 -2.50 14.88
N ILE A 248 -19.60 -1.49 14.03
CA ILE A 248 -18.71 -1.28 12.86
C ILE A 248 -17.91 -0.01 13.08
N GLY A 249 -16.58 -0.13 13.07
CA GLY A 249 -15.64 0.98 13.11
C GLY A 249 -14.98 1.20 11.74
N GLY A 250 -15.37 2.27 11.04
CA GLY A 250 -14.61 2.81 9.92
C GLY A 250 -13.46 3.65 10.44
N THR A 251 -12.30 3.06 10.62
CA THR A 251 -11.23 3.62 11.45
C THR A 251 -9.87 3.47 10.81
N GLN A 252 -8.94 4.31 11.25
CA GLN A 252 -7.51 4.07 11.17
C GLN A 252 -7.03 3.44 12.49
N TYR A 253 -5.73 3.34 12.71
CA TYR A 253 -5.20 2.61 13.87
C TYR A 253 -5.56 3.26 15.21
N GLN A 254 -5.20 4.55 15.41
CA GLN A 254 -5.29 5.18 16.73
C GLN A 254 -6.72 5.44 17.18
N ASP A 255 -7.59 5.81 16.26
CA ASP A 255 -9.01 6.07 16.54
C ASP A 255 -9.77 4.77 16.84
N ALA A 256 -9.45 3.64 16.15
CA ALA A 256 -9.97 2.34 16.51
C ALA A 256 -9.62 1.96 17.96
N VAL A 257 -8.34 2.05 18.32
CA VAL A 257 -7.88 1.79 19.69
C VAL A 257 -8.63 2.65 20.70
N ASN A 258 -8.77 3.96 20.44
CA ASN A 258 -9.46 4.88 21.34
C ASN A 258 -10.96 4.57 21.48
N LEU A 259 -11.64 4.25 20.38
CA LEU A 259 -13.05 3.90 20.36
C LEU A 259 -13.30 2.58 21.13
N ILE A 260 -12.50 1.55 20.85
CA ILE A 260 -12.62 0.25 21.52
C ILE A 260 -12.40 0.39 23.03
N VAL A 261 -11.35 1.10 23.44
CA VAL A 261 -11.07 1.35 24.87
C VAL A 261 -12.23 2.11 25.54
N ALA A 262 -12.83 3.09 24.85
CA ALA A 262 -13.99 3.82 25.38
C ALA A 262 -15.23 2.91 25.54
N LEU A 263 -15.51 2.03 24.58
CA LEU A 263 -16.59 1.03 24.67
C LEU A 263 -16.35 0.05 25.82
N GLN A 264 -15.12 -0.44 25.99
CA GLN A 264 -14.72 -1.31 27.10
C GLN A 264 -14.90 -0.64 28.47
N GLN A 265 -14.57 0.65 28.59
CA GLN A 265 -14.74 1.42 29.84
C GLN A 265 -16.21 1.58 30.23
N LEU A 266 -17.11 1.62 29.25
CA LEU A 266 -18.55 1.63 29.49
C LEU A 266 -19.13 0.24 29.83
N GLY A 267 -18.35 -0.83 29.69
CA GLY A 267 -18.80 -2.20 29.85
C GLY A 267 -19.80 -2.63 28.78
N TYR A 268 -19.79 -1.96 27.63
CA TYR A 268 -20.66 -2.31 26.51
C TYR A 268 -20.16 -3.58 25.82
N GLN A 269 -21.09 -4.48 25.51
CA GLN A 269 -20.76 -5.82 25.02
C GLN A 269 -21.56 -6.12 23.73
N PRO A 270 -21.00 -5.82 22.54
CA PRO A 270 -21.63 -6.20 21.28
C PRO A 270 -21.47 -7.71 21.03
N GLU A 271 -22.38 -8.29 20.26
CA GLU A 271 -22.25 -9.66 19.76
C GLU A 271 -21.17 -9.78 18.67
N LEU A 272 -20.93 -8.68 17.92
CA LEU A 272 -19.91 -8.59 16.89
C LEU A 272 -19.26 -7.21 16.89
N ALA A 273 -17.94 -7.18 16.76
CA ALA A 273 -17.15 -5.95 16.65
C ALA A 273 -16.19 -6.07 15.45
N ALA A 274 -16.39 -5.22 14.44
CA ALA A 274 -15.60 -5.17 13.22
C ALA A 274 -14.96 -3.78 13.05
N PHE A 275 -13.64 -3.74 12.91
CA PHE A 275 -12.87 -2.50 12.73
C PHE A 275 -11.94 -2.62 11.52
N SER A 276 -11.82 -1.55 10.71
CA SER A 276 -11.15 -1.65 9.41
C SER A 276 -9.67 -1.97 9.51
N THR A 277 -8.80 -1.08 9.97
CA THR A 277 -7.35 -1.28 9.81
C THR A 277 -6.61 -1.70 11.08
N ALA A 278 -7.06 -1.26 12.25
CA ALA A 278 -6.28 -1.45 13.48
C ALA A 278 -6.01 -2.91 13.84
N PRO A 279 -6.98 -3.84 13.72
CA PRO A 279 -6.73 -5.24 14.07
C PRO A 279 -5.72 -5.96 13.18
N THR A 280 -5.39 -5.41 12.00
CA THR A 280 -4.35 -5.97 11.11
C THR A 280 -2.93 -5.67 11.62
N ASN A 281 -2.79 -4.70 12.51
CA ASN A 281 -1.48 -4.29 13.03
C ASN A 281 -1.03 -5.19 14.19
N PRO A 282 0.18 -5.79 14.15
CA PRO A 282 0.69 -6.66 15.20
C PRO A 282 0.76 -6.01 16.61
N GLU A 283 0.84 -4.68 16.68
CA GLU A 283 0.87 -3.94 17.95
C GLU A 283 -0.53 -3.73 18.56
N PHE A 284 -1.59 -4.05 17.83
CA PHE A 284 -2.96 -3.81 18.28
C PHE A 284 -3.31 -4.54 19.57
N SER A 285 -2.93 -5.81 19.71
CA SER A 285 -3.16 -6.59 20.92
C SER A 285 -2.41 -6.00 22.14
N ALA A 286 -1.24 -5.41 21.92
CA ALA A 286 -0.50 -4.72 22.99
C ALA A 286 -1.20 -3.41 23.41
N ALA A 287 -1.86 -2.71 22.48
CA ALA A 287 -2.54 -1.44 22.74
C ALA A 287 -3.85 -1.63 23.54
N ILE A 288 -4.61 -2.69 23.24
CA ILE A 288 -5.90 -2.95 23.94
C ILE A 288 -5.82 -4.06 25.02
N GLY A 289 -4.71 -4.80 25.07
CA GLY A 289 -4.49 -5.89 26.03
C GLY A 289 -5.24 -7.18 25.67
N ALA A 290 -5.46 -8.06 26.67
CA ALA A 290 -6.05 -9.40 26.48
C ALA A 290 -7.53 -9.41 26.04
N LYS A 291 -8.09 -8.25 25.72
CA LYS A 291 -9.51 -8.08 25.34
C LYS A 291 -9.69 -7.89 23.83
N THR A 292 -8.80 -8.47 23.04
CA THR A 292 -8.89 -8.47 21.57
C THR A 292 -9.76 -9.58 21.03
N GLU A 293 -10.02 -10.60 21.84
CA GLU A 293 -10.71 -11.83 21.42
C GLU A 293 -12.02 -11.56 20.69
N GLY A 294 -12.17 -12.15 19.52
CA GLY A 294 -13.36 -12.04 18.70
C GLY A 294 -13.49 -10.72 17.92
N ILE A 295 -12.53 -9.78 17.98
CA ILE A 295 -12.52 -8.59 17.12
C ILE A 295 -12.17 -9.01 15.70
N LEU A 296 -12.97 -8.54 14.74
CA LEU A 296 -12.85 -8.83 13.31
C LEU A 296 -12.25 -7.66 12.54
N SER A 297 -11.52 -7.97 11.48
CA SER A 297 -11.13 -7.00 10.45
C SER A 297 -11.02 -7.66 9.09
N PRO A 298 -11.16 -6.89 7.99
CA PRO A 298 -10.81 -7.38 6.68
C PRO A 298 -9.29 -7.36 6.51
N THR A 299 -8.75 -8.20 5.64
CA THR A 299 -7.37 -8.13 5.18
C THR A 299 -7.26 -8.60 3.73
N GLY A 300 -6.49 -7.89 2.93
CA GLY A 300 -6.14 -8.30 1.56
C GLY A 300 -4.97 -9.27 1.51
N TYR A 301 -4.26 -9.47 2.64
CA TYR A 301 -3.03 -10.23 2.68
C TYR A 301 -2.80 -10.97 3.99
N THR A 302 -2.21 -12.15 3.90
CA THR A 302 -1.60 -12.86 5.02
C THR A 302 -0.29 -13.50 4.57
N PRO A 303 0.78 -13.48 5.41
CA PRO A 303 2.05 -14.15 5.10
C PRO A 303 1.92 -15.65 4.85
N ASP A 304 0.89 -16.29 5.40
CA ASP A 304 0.62 -17.73 5.28
C ASP A 304 -0.22 -18.10 4.04
N ALA A 305 -0.60 -17.10 3.21
CA ALA A 305 -1.39 -17.36 2.00
C ALA A 305 -0.66 -18.27 1.03
N ALA A 306 -1.37 -19.28 0.51
CA ALA A 306 -0.83 -20.30 -0.40
C ALA A 306 -0.73 -19.83 -1.87
N TRP A 307 -0.55 -18.52 -2.11
CA TRP A 307 -0.36 -18.00 -3.47
C TRP A 307 1.02 -18.35 -4.02
N PRO A 308 1.17 -18.57 -5.34
CA PRO A 308 2.38 -19.16 -5.93
C PRO A 308 3.69 -18.46 -5.58
N SER A 309 3.73 -17.14 -5.47
CA SER A 309 4.94 -16.36 -5.17
C SER A 309 5.04 -15.90 -3.72
N ASN A 310 4.03 -16.16 -2.87
CA ASN A 310 3.96 -15.58 -1.53
C ASN A 310 5.04 -16.12 -0.58
N ALA A 311 5.27 -17.43 -0.57
CA ALA A 311 6.26 -18.02 0.33
C ALA A 311 7.69 -17.51 0.06
N ASP A 312 8.07 -17.35 -1.21
CA ASP A 312 9.37 -16.78 -1.62
C ASP A 312 9.46 -15.29 -1.21
N PHE A 313 8.40 -14.51 -1.43
CA PHE A 313 8.33 -13.12 -0.99
C PHE A 313 8.51 -13.00 0.51
N VAL A 314 7.77 -13.78 1.31
CA VAL A 314 7.86 -13.74 2.79
C VAL A 314 9.27 -14.08 3.26
N GLU A 315 9.90 -15.12 2.69
CA GLU A 315 11.28 -15.51 3.02
C GLU A 315 12.26 -14.36 2.72
N ARG A 316 12.28 -13.88 1.48
CA ARG A 316 13.22 -12.83 1.03
C ARG A 316 12.96 -11.49 1.73
N TYR A 317 11.69 -11.10 1.90
CA TYR A 317 11.34 -9.89 2.64
C TYR A 317 11.82 -9.97 4.10
N THR A 318 11.62 -11.14 4.75
CA THR A 318 12.08 -11.34 6.14
C THR A 318 13.60 -11.32 6.26
N GLU A 319 14.33 -11.83 5.26
CA GLU A 319 15.80 -11.70 5.22
C GLU A 319 16.26 -10.24 5.12
N ILE A 320 15.54 -9.40 4.37
CA ILE A 320 15.85 -7.98 4.18
C ILE A 320 15.49 -7.17 5.45
N HIS A 321 14.30 -7.38 6.02
CA HIS A 321 13.75 -6.50 7.06
C HIS A 321 13.72 -7.09 8.47
N GLY A 322 13.94 -8.40 8.63
CA GLY A 322 14.00 -9.09 9.92
C GLY A 322 12.66 -9.50 10.53
N ASN A 323 11.55 -9.21 9.85
CA ASN A 323 10.18 -9.59 10.22
C ASN A 323 9.36 -9.85 8.94
N PRO A 324 8.29 -10.68 9.01
CA PRO A 324 7.44 -10.92 7.85
C PRO A 324 6.73 -9.63 7.39
N PRO A 325 6.34 -9.54 6.09
CA PRO A 325 5.62 -8.40 5.55
C PRO A 325 4.19 -8.31 6.09
N GLY A 326 3.68 -7.09 6.22
CA GLY A 326 2.28 -6.78 6.42
C GLY A 326 1.55 -6.48 5.12
N GLU A 327 0.29 -6.04 5.21
CA GLU A 327 -0.56 -5.76 4.05
C GLU A 327 -0.03 -4.59 3.21
N ASP A 328 0.42 -3.49 3.84
CA ASP A 328 0.97 -2.34 3.11
C ASP A 328 2.21 -2.72 2.29
N GLU A 329 3.08 -3.53 2.86
CA GLU A 329 4.28 -4.04 2.18
C GLU A 329 3.91 -5.00 1.03
N ALA A 330 2.93 -5.87 1.24
CA ALA A 330 2.49 -6.82 0.23
C ALA A 330 1.80 -6.14 -0.95
N ASN A 331 0.92 -5.16 -0.71
CA ASN A 331 0.26 -4.39 -1.77
C ASN A 331 1.28 -3.58 -2.58
N ALA A 332 2.28 -2.99 -1.93
CA ALA A 332 3.37 -2.29 -2.61
C ALA A 332 4.23 -3.26 -3.46
N TYR A 333 4.57 -4.42 -2.91
CA TYR A 333 5.27 -5.46 -3.68
C TYR A 333 4.43 -5.92 -4.87
N THR A 334 3.12 -6.10 -4.69
CA THR A 334 2.15 -6.45 -5.73
C THR A 334 2.09 -5.39 -6.82
N THR A 335 2.14 -4.09 -6.48
CA THR A 335 2.24 -3.00 -7.47
C THR A 335 3.42 -3.24 -8.42
N GLY A 336 4.58 -3.59 -7.86
CA GLY A 336 5.75 -3.93 -8.65
C GLY A 336 5.55 -5.19 -9.51
N GLN A 337 4.91 -6.23 -8.98
CA GLN A 337 4.60 -7.46 -9.76
C GLN A 337 3.67 -7.16 -10.94
N VAL A 338 2.62 -6.37 -10.73
CA VAL A 338 1.65 -5.99 -11.77
C VAL A 338 2.35 -5.22 -12.90
N VAL A 339 3.17 -4.23 -12.55
CA VAL A 339 3.91 -3.45 -13.55
C VAL A 339 4.96 -4.32 -14.25
N ALA A 340 5.69 -5.16 -13.53
CA ALA A 340 6.68 -6.07 -14.12
C ALA A 340 6.05 -7.03 -15.12
N ALA A 341 4.90 -7.62 -14.80
CA ALA A 341 4.18 -8.52 -15.69
C ALA A 341 3.79 -7.83 -17.01
N ALA A 342 3.27 -6.60 -16.95
CA ALA A 342 2.93 -5.85 -18.14
C ALA A 342 4.19 -5.47 -18.96
N VAL A 343 5.24 -4.98 -18.31
CA VAL A 343 6.51 -4.58 -18.94
C VAL A 343 7.19 -5.77 -19.63
N GLU A 344 7.23 -6.92 -19.00
CA GLU A 344 7.81 -8.15 -19.59
C GLU A 344 7.00 -8.66 -20.77
N ALA A 345 5.67 -8.62 -20.68
CA ALA A 345 4.77 -9.06 -21.74
C ALA A 345 4.81 -8.16 -22.97
N VAL A 346 4.86 -6.85 -22.77
CA VAL A 346 4.91 -5.85 -23.85
C VAL A 346 6.33 -5.66 -24.37
N GLY A 347 7.33 -5.79 -23.51
CA GLY A 347 8.75 -5.67 -23.89
C GLY A 347 9.27 -4.23 -23.91
N CYS A 348 8.63 -3.32 -23.18
CA CYS A 348 9.08 -1.91 -23.04
C CYS A 348 8.71 -1.34 -21.67
N ALA A 349 9.38 -0.23 -21.28
CA ALA A 349 9.14 0.46 -20.00
C ALA A 349 9.15 1.99 -20.15
N GLU A 350 9.46 2.53 -21.31
CA GLU A 350 9.68 3.96 -21.53
C GLU A 350 8.36 4.76 -21.56
N GLN A 351 8.47 6.08 -21.36
CA GLN A 351 7.34 6.99 -21.58
C GLN A 351 6.84 6.97 -23.05
N GLY A 352 5.64 7.50 -23.28
CA GLY A 352 5.03 7.61 -24.59
C GLY A 352 4.19 6.39 -24.97
N ASP A 353 4.29 5.93 -26.24
CA ASP A 353 3.41 4.87 -26.78
C ASP A 353 3.48 3.54 -26.02
N CYS A 354 4.58 3.27 -25.31
CA CYS A 354 4.74 2.09 -24.46
C CYS A 354 3.72 2.08 -23.33
N GLN A 355 3.50 3.21 -22.65
CA GLN A 355 2.60 3.31 -21.51
C GLN A 355 1.17 2.86 -21.85
N GLN A 356 0.65 3.27 -23.01
CA GLN A 356 -0.68 2.82 -23.45
C GLN A 356 -0.71 1.31 -23.72
N GLN A 357 0.35 0.72 -24.25
CA GLN A 357 0.42 -0.73 -24.47
C GLN A 357 0.43 -1.50 -23.15
N LEU A 358 1.06 -0.95 -22.09
CA LEU A 358 1.03 -1.53 -20.74
C LEU A 358 -0.39 -1.48 -20.15
N VAL A 359 -1.08 -0.33 -20.29
CA VAL A 359 -2.47 -0.14 -19.88
C VAL A 359 -3.39 -1.12 -20.59
N ASP A 360 -3.31 -1.20 -21.92
CA ASP A 360 -4.13 -2.09 -22.73
C ASP A 360 -3.93 -3.55 -22.33
N TRP A 361 -2.66 -3.94 -22.07
CA TRP A 361 -2.34 -5.29 -21.64
C TRP A 361 -2.96 -5.64 -20.27
N LEU A 362 -2.90 -4.74 -19.29
CA LEU A 362 -3.49 -4.97 -17.96
C LEU A 362 -5.02 -5.08 -17.98
N HIS A 363 -5.70 -4.36 -18.88
CA HIS A 363 -7.15 -4.51 -19.05
C HIS A 363 -7.57 -5.86 -19.62
N GLU A 364 -6.68 -6.57 -20.31
CA GLU A 364 -6.98 -7.83 -20.99
C GLU A 364 -6.46 -9.07 -20.27
N ASN A 365 -5.59 -8.91 -19.23
CA ASN A 365 -4.89 -10.03 -18.63
C ASN A 365 -5.03 -10.09 -17.11
N GLU A 366 -4.97 -11.31 -16.59
CA GLU A 366 -4.86 -11.62 -15.17
C GLU A 366 -3.39 -11.64 -14.77
N VAL A 367 -3.07 -11.16 -13.56
CA VAL A 367 -1.72 -11.19 -13.01
C VAL A 367 -1.71 -11.96 -11.71
N ASP A 368 -0.91 -13.03 -11.64
CA ASP A 368 -0.63 -13.76 -10.41
C ASP A 368 0.28 -12.94 -9.49
N THR A 369 -0.15 -12.72 -8.24
CA THR A 369 0.57 -11.90 -7.28
C THR A 369 0.63 -12.53 -5.89
N VAL A 370 1.37 -11.89 -4.96
CA VAL A 370 1.44 -12.34 -3.56
C VAL A 370 0.13 -12.13 -2.79
N VAL A 371 -0.78 -11.30 -3.30
CA VAL A 371 -2.14 -11.12 -2.76
C VAL A 371 -3.19 -11.96 -3.52
N GLY A 372 -2.75 -12.85 -4.42
CA GLY A 372 -3.59 -13.67 -5.29
C GLY A 372 -3.65 -13.17 -6.72
N PRO A 373 -4.45 -13.84 -7.57
CA PRO A 373 -4.64 -13.40 -8.95
C PRO A 373 -5.47 -12.11 -8.98
N LEU A 374 -5.01 -11.13 -9.75
CA LEU A 374 -5.68 -9.85 -9.92
C LEU A 374 -6.19 -9.69 -11.35
N THR A 375 -7.42 -9.28 -11.47
CA THR A 375 -8.06 -8.76 -12.67
C THR A 375 -8.79 -7.47 -12.35
N TRP A 376 -9.01 -6.63 -13.35
CA TRP A 376 -9.63 -5.32 -13.17
C TRP A 376 -10.76 -5.10 -14.16
N ASP A 377 -11.74 -4.29 -13.75
CA ASP A 377 -12.71 -3.77 -14.70
C ASP A 377 -12.14 -2.60 -15.55
N ALA A 378 -12.97 -2.02 -16.39
CA ALA A 378 -12.56 -0.91 -17.28
C ALA A 378 -12.12 0.37 -16.52
N THR A 379 -12.36 0.45 -15.22
CA THR A 379 -11.96 1.59 -14.38
C THR A 379 -10.70 1.32 -13.56
N GLY A 380 -10.11 0.12 -13.70
CA GLY A 380 -8.98 -0.35 -12.90
C GLY A 380 -9.35 -0.81 -11.50
N LYS A 381 -10.66 -0.97 -11.22
CA LYS A 381 -11.18 -1.53 -9.97
C LYS A 381 -10.92 -3.05 -9.97
N PRO A 382 -10.29 -3.60 -8.92
CA PRO A 382 -10.06 -5.04 -8.81
C PRO A 382 -11.36 -5.82 -8.65
N GLN A 383 -11.36 -7.09 -9.09
CA GLN A 383 -12.51 -7.98 -9.12
C GLN A 383 -12.41 -9.15 -8.11
N GLY A 384 -11.60 -8.99 -7.08
CA GLY A 384 -11.40 -9.99 -6.01
C GLY A 384 -12.23 -9.71 -4.76
N ALA A 385 -11.84 -10.35 -3.65
CA ALA A 385 -12.46 -10.21 -2.33
C ALA A 385 -11.40 -10.27 -1.22
N HIS A 386 -11.64 -9.54 -0.12
CA HIS A 386 -10.80 -9.61 1.07
C HIS A 386 -11.14 -10.83 1.92
N LEU A 387 -10.13 -11.35 2.60
CA LEU A 387 -10.28 -12.29 3.70
C LEU A 387 -10.80 -11.55 4.93
N ILE A 388 -11.40 -12.30 5.87
CA ILE A 388 -11.74 -11.78 7.19
C ILE A 388 -10.90 -12.51 8.21
N GLN A 389 -10.18 -11.72 8.99
CA GLN A 389 -9.41 -12.20 10.13
C GLN A 389 -10.10 -11.85 11.46
N GLN A 390 -9.79 -12.63 12.49
CA GLN A 390 -10.29 -12.46 13.84
C GLN A 390 -9.20 -12.78 14.85
N TYR A 391 -9.23 -12.14 16.00
CA TYR A 391 -8.42 -12.58 17.13
C TYR A 391 -9.05 -13.83 17.74
N VAL A 392 -8.32 -14.96 17.64
CA VAL A 392 -8.69 -16.28 18.16
C VAL A 392 -7.55 -16.77 19.05
N ASP A 393 -7.82 -17.02 20.35
CA ASP A 393 -6.81 -17.40 21.35
C ASP A 393 -5.64 -16.39 21.45
N GLY A 394 -5.92 -15.10 21.14
CA GLY A 394 -4.96 -14.00 21.17
C GLY A 394 -4.08 -13.86 19.91
N GLU A 395 -4.28 -14.70 18.92
CA GLU A 395 -3.57 -14.70 17.64
C GLU A 395 -4.49 -14.20 16.51
N ILE A 396 -3.95 -13.51 15.51
CA ILE A 396 -4.69 -13.15 14.30
C ILE A 396 -4.85 -14.40 13.45
N THR A 397 -6.09 -14.73 13.09
CA THR A 397 -6.45 -15.97 12.40
C THR A 397 -7.44 -15.67 11.28
N ILE A 398 -7.25 -16.20 10.10
CA ILE A 398 -8.22 -16.10 9.00
C ILE A 398 -9.43 -16.98 9.31
N VAL A 399 -10.62 -16.37 9.30
CA VAL A 399 -11.87 -17.04 9.66
C VAL A 399 -12.90 -17.09 8.53
N LEU A 400 -12.76 -16.23 7.49
CA LEU A 400 -13.64 -16.25 6.31
C LEU A 400 -12.84 -15.86 5.03
N PRO A 401 -13.27 -16.37 3.86
CA PRO A 401 -14.34 -17.37 3.63
C PRO A 401 -13.95 -18.76 4.16
N GLU A 402 -14.92 -19.67 4.30
CA GLU A 402 -14.71 -21.01 4.92
C GLU A 402 -13.66 -21.87 4.21
N ASP A 403 -13.49 -21.72 2.89
CA ASP A 403 -12.56 -22.50 2.08
C ASP A 403 -11.08 -22.12 2.28
N THR A 404 -10.82 -20.93 2.82
CA THR A 404 -9.48 -20.43 3.14
C THR A 404 -9.27 -20.26 4.66
N ALA A 405 -10.31 -20.48 5.46
CA ALA A 405 -10.29 -20.27 6.90
C ALA A 405 -9.36 -21.25 7.65
N GLU A 406 -8.59 -20.72 8.58
CA GLU A 406 -7.74 -21.47 9.53
C GLU A 406 -8.55 -21.93 10.75
N ALA A 407 -9.58 -21.17 11.12
CA ALA A 407 -10.52 -21.49 12.20
C ALA A 407 -11.94 -21.00 11.88
N ALA A 408 -12.94 -21.57 12.54
CA ALA A 408 -14.30 -21.04 12.47
C ALA A 408 -14.39 -19.68 13.18
N PRO A 409 -15.24 -18.73 12.71
CA PRO A 409 -15.47 -17.47 13.39
C PRO A 409 -15.97 -17.68 14.83
N ILE A 410 -15.43 -16.92 15.78
CA ILE A 410 -15.98 -16.85 17.14
C ILE A 410 -17.17 -15.88 17.10
N PHE A 411 -18.37 -16.44 17.27
CA PHE A 411 -19.63 -15.70 17.32
C PHE A 411 -20.61 -16.38 18.30
N PRO A 412 -21.26 -15.63 19.23
CA PRO A 412 -21.01 -14.21 19.50
C PRO A 412 -19.61 -13.93 20.10
N LYS A 413 -19.14 -12.67 19.93
CA LYS A 413 -17.86 -12.22 20.46
C LYS A 413 -17.79 -12.38 21.97
N PRO A 414 -16.68 -12.92 22.54
CA PRO A 414 -16.49 -12.97 23.99
C PRO A 414 -16.52 -11.60 24.69
N GLU A 415 -16.72 -11.58 25.98
CA GLU A 415 -16.63 -10.35 26.76
C GLU A 415 -15.22 -9.73 26.66
N TRP A 416 -15.17 -8.40 26.50
CA TRP A 416 -13.89 -7.72 26.53
C TRP A 416 -13.28 -7.56 27.92
#